data_e4a276a4e76ae6259bcac2b89a3cfe29
#
_entry.id   e4a276a4e76ae6259bcac2b89a3cfe29
#
_cell.length_a   1.000
_cell.length_b   1.000
_cell.length_c   1.000
_cell.angle_alpha   90.00
_cell.angle_beta   90.00
_cell.angle_gamma   90.00
#
_symmetry.space_group_name_H-M   'P 1'
#
loop_
_entity.id
_entity.type
_entity.pdbx_description
1 polymer ?
#
loop_
_entity_poly.entity_id
_entity_poly.type
_entity_poly.pdbx_seq_one_letter_code
_entity_poly.pdbx_strand_id
1 'polypeptide(L)' 'MYDEIGEILTIEELMELLYIGKNTAYQLLKSGEIKAFKIGKVWKIPRESVNEYILRKTAK' A
#
# COMPACT_ATOMS: atom_id res chain seq x y z
N MET A 1 3.82 17.71 11.54
CA MET A 1 3.68 17.62 10.43
C MET A 1 3.74 16.31 9.86
N TYR A 2 4.67 15.58 9.98
CA TYR A 2 4.65 14.36 9.40
C TYR A 2 3.70 13.48 10.07
N ASP A 3 3.10 13.90 11.09
CA ASP A 3 2.12 13.09 11.70
C ASP A 3 0.97 12.78 10.80
N GLU A 4 0.67 13.62 9.84
CA GLU A 4 -0.43 13.39 8.99
C GLU A 4 -0.21 12.31 7.99
N ILE A 5 1.03 11.98 7.71
CA ILE A 5 1.34 10.93 6.79
C ILE A 5 1.13 9.59 7.43
N GLY A 6 1.39 9.48 8.71
CA GLY A 6 1.27 8.24 9.41
C GLY A 6 2.38 7.29 9.05
N GLU A 7 2.05 6.04 9.01
CA GLU A 7 3.01 4.98 8.84
C GLU A 7 3.34 4.71 7.39
N ILE A 8 4.57 4.35 7.11
CA ILE A 8 4.98 3.92 5.79
C ILE A 8 5.29 2.43 5.87
N LEU A 9 4.66 1.66 5.03
CA LEU A 9 4.79 0.20 5.07
C LEU A 9 5.76 -0.29 4.02
N THR A 10 6.37 -1.44 4.29
CA THR A 10 7.16 -2.15 3.30
C THR A 10 6.22 -3.05 2.51
N ILE A 11 6.74 -3.64 1.43
CA ILE A 11 5.94 -4.53 0.62
C ILE A 11 5.58 -5.77 1.44
N GLU A 12 6.47 -6.24 2.30
CA GLU A 12 6.18 -7.39 3.15
C GLU A 12 5.05 -7.09 4.11
N GLU A 13 5.05 -5.90 4.66
CA GLU A 13 3.99 -5.51 5.58
C GLU A 13 2.66 -5.41 4.85
N LEU A 14 2.67 -4.93 3.61
CA LEU A 14 1.47 -4.86 2.81
C LEU A 14 0.92 -6.27 2.55
N MET A 15 1.81 -7.19 2.21
CA MET A 15 1.40 -8.57 1.96
C MET A 15 0.74 -9.18 3.19
N GLU A 16 1.31 -8.92 4.35
CA GLU A 16 0.76 -9.46 5.58
C GLU A 16 -0.59 -8.83 5.91
N LEU A 17 -0.67 -7.53 5.73
CA LEU A 17 -1.87 -6.80 6.08
C LEU A 17 -3.06 -7.25 5.26
N LEU A 18 -2.86 -7.49 3.98
CA LEU A 18 -3.93 -7.87 3.07
C LEU A 18 -3.99 -9.37 2.82
N TYR A 19 -3.04 -10.12 3.36
CA TYR A 19 -2.97 -11.57 3.14
C TYR A 19 -2.90 -11.89 1.67
N ILE A 20 -2.00 -11.25 0.96
CA ILE A 20 -1.85 -11.48 -0.47
C ILE A 20 -0.42 -11.88 -0.77
N GLY A 21 -0.22 -12.50 -1.93
CA GLY A 21 1.09 -12.88 -2.36
C GLY A 21 1.87 -11.72 -2.93
N LYS A 22 3.14 -11.97 -3.21
CA LYS A 22 4.03 -10.93 -3.70
C LYS A 22 3.59 -10.37 -5.05
N ASN A 23 3.21 -11.25 -5.96
CA ASN A 23 2.81 -10.80 -7.28
C ASN A 23 1.60 -9.90 -7.23
N THR A 24 0.62 -10.27 -6.41
CA THR A 24 -0.58 -9.47 -6.26
C THR A 24 -0.24 -8.11 -5.65
N ALA A 25 0.64 -8.11 -4.65
CA ALA A 25 1.04 -6.86 -4.02
C ALA A 25 1.69 -5.93 -5.02
N TYR A 26 2.61 -6.45 -5.83
CA TYR A 26 3.27 -5.63 -6.83
C TYR A 26 2.29 -5.12 -7.88
N GLN A 27 1.33 -5.94 -8.24
CA GLN A 27 0.33 -5.51 -9.21
C GLN A 27 -0.49 -4.34 -8.69
N LEU A 28 -0.87 -4.40 -7.43
CA LEU A 28 -1.65 -3.31 -6.84
C LEU A 28 -0.85 -2.02 -6.82
N LEU A 29 0.45 -2.11 -6.59
CA LEU A 29 1.29 -0.93 -6.57
C LEU A 29 1.54 -0.40 -7.96
N LYS A 30 1.83 -1.29 -8.90
CA LYS A 30 2.14 -0.85 -10.27
C LYS A 30 0.93 -0.29 -10.98
N SER A 31 -0.24 -0.83 -10.72
CA SER A 31 -1.44 -0.37 -11.38
C SER A 31 -1.99 0.91 -10.78
N GLY A 32 -1.49 1.29 -9.61
CA GLY A 32 -1.98 2.50 -8.96
C GLY A 32 -3.20 2.29 -8.11
N GLU A 33 -3.62 1.04 -7.93
CA GLU A 33 -4.75 0.77 -7.06
C GLU A 33 -4.44 1.20 -5.64
N ILE A 34 -3.22 0.98 -5.20
CA ILE A 34 -2.75 1.47 -3.93
C ILE A 34 -1.67 2.49 -4.24
N LYS A 35 -1.89 3.73 -3.87
CA LYS A 35 -0.96 4.80 -4.17
C LYS A 35 0.29 4.67 -3.30
N ALA A 36 1.43 4.63 -3.95
CA ALA A 36 2.68 4.44 -3.25
C ALA A 36 3.79 5.05 -4.09
N PHE A 37 4.98 5.09 -3.54
CA PHE A 37 6.11 5.63 -4.28
C PHE A 37 7.33 4.76 -4.03
N LYS A 38 8.32 4.91 -4.89
CA LYS A 38 9.56 4.16 -4.78
C LYS A 38 10.72 5.08 -4.47
N ILE A 39 11.61 4.61 -3.63
CA ILE A 39 12.88 5.26 -3.44
C ILE A 39 13.90 4.22 -3.86
N GLY A 40 14.61 4.49 -4.97
CA GLY A 40 15.49 3.49 -5.54
C GLY A 40 14.66 2.31 -6.00
N LYS A 41 14.89 1.15 -5.42
CA LYS A 41 14.14 -0.04 -5.78
C LYS A 41 13.17 -0.46 -4.70
N VAL A 42 12.99 0.39 -3.70
CA VAL A 42 12.18 0.02 -2.55
C VAL A 42 10.85 0.76 -2.59
N TRP A 43 9.77 0.02 -2.52
CA TRP A 43 8.44 0.61 -2.46
C TRP A 43 8.18 1.15 -1.06
N LYS A 44 7.60 2.34 -1.01
CA LYS A 44 7.19 2.98 0.24
C LYS A 44 5.69 3.17 0.15
N ILE A 45 4.95 2.53 1.03
CA ILE A 45 3.50 2.46 0.93
C ILE A 45 2.87 3.13 2.13
N PRO A 46 2.27 4.31 1.94
CA PRO A 46 1.61 4.97 3.08
C PRO A 46 0.45 4.13 3.57
N ARG A 47 0.35 3.96 4.87
CA ARG A 47 -0.73 3.19 5.46
C ARG A 47 -2.08 3.74 5.05
N GLU A 48 -2.16 5.03 4.92
CA GLU A 48 -3.39 5.68 4.52
C GLU A 48 -3.85 5.23 3.15
N SER A 49 -2.91 4.99 2.23
CA SER A 49 -3.25 4.51 0.90
C SER A 49 -3.89 3.13 0.96
N VAL A 50 -3.39 2.31 1.86
CA VAL A 50 -3.94 0.96 2.03
C VAL A 50 -5.35 1.06 2.61
N ASN A 51 -5.54 1.95 3.58
CA ASN A 51 -6.86 2.15 4.16
C ASN A 51 -7.86 2.61 3.09
N GLU A 52 -7.43 3.52 2.23
CA GLU A 52 -8.28 3.98 1.14
C GLU A 52 -8.66 2.85 0.21
N TYR A 53 -7.70 2.01 -0.11
CA TYR A 53 -7.93 0.88 -0.98
C TYR A 53 -8.98 -0.06 -0.37
N ILE A 54 -8.80 -0.36 0.93
CA ILE A 54 -9.73 -1.24 1.61
C ILE A 54 -11.13 -0.64 1.61
N LEU A 55 -11.23 0.65 1.89
CA LEU A 55 -12.53 1.31 1.91
C LEU A 55 -13.21 1.27 0.55
N ARG A 56 -12.43 1.50 -0.51
CA ARG A 56 -12.99 1.44 -1.85
C ARG A 56 -13.52 0.06 -2.19
N LYS A 57 -12.79 -0.97 -1.77
CA LYS A 57 -13.18 -2.34 -2.09
C LYS A 57 -14.36 -2.82 -1.25
N THR A 58 -14.54 -2.26 -0.07
CA THR A 58 -15.63 -2.70 0.78
C THR A 58 -16.86 -1.81 0.66
N ALA A 59 -16.72 -0.65 0.04
CA ALA A 59 -17.88 0.23 -0.14
C ALA A 59 -18.78 -0.31 -1.20
N LYS A 60 -20.06 -0.11 -1.04
CA LYS A 60 -21.02 -0.59 -2.03
C LYS A 60 -21.81 0.51 -2.65
#